data_e29b387309201b78499b74a17ccb04b4
#
_entry.id   e29b387309201b78499b74a17ccb04b4
#
_cell.length_a   1.000
_cell.length_b   1.000
_cell.length_c   1.000
_cell.angle_alpha   90.00
_cell.angle_beta   90.00
_cell.angle_gamma   90.00
#
_symmetry.space_group_name_H-M   'P 1'
#
loop_
_entity.id
_entity.type
_entity.pdbx_description
1 polymer ?
#
loop_
_entity_poly.entity_id
_entity_poly.type
_entity_poly.pdbx_seq_one_letter_code
_entity_poly.pdbx_strand_id
1 'polypeptide(L)'
;MKLLILDAGHCLSLALAREASRRTDTELVIEQGTAITSAMLQTIAPDAVIIPPLAQPLSMAPADVTAHADAVDACLDACSAQQVALVWCVSDQLYEDGLEVPIDEHVVPAPRDESLRRLVQTGDRIRAQYQRHLIVRLGPLFALEGSHAWLNEIINSLVAGEAVRAAEDVIFCPTSVDAVAMALIGMLQQQACGANTWGAYHLAGTEPVSAFTFTSMVRTQLLTHLEGRGEEVALGEVQSLKHHHDAKLRRVLNCRRVLDVFGVHQKPWRLEAGRMLDAWCSTRESSRGSDKRVSDTGASV
;
A
#
# COMPACT_ATOMS: atom_id res chain seq x y z
N MET A 1 22.80 -0.33 2.03
CA MET A 1 21.88 -1.13 1.18
C MET A 1 21.30 -0.22 0.12
N LYS A 2 21.34 -0.64 -1.15
CA LYS A 2 20.78 0.13 -2.28
C LYS A 2 19.53 -0.56 -2.81
N LEU A 3 18.41 0.13 -2.81
CA LEU A 3 17.11 -0.37 -3.24
C LEU A 3 16.68 0.30 -4.55
N LEU A 4 16.13 -0.48 -5.46
CA LEU A 4 15.46 0.01 -6.66
C LEU A 4 13.97 -0.23 -6.53
N ILE A 5 13.16 0.83 -6.62
CA ILE A 5 11.72 0.72 -6.62
C ILE A 5 11.15 1.16 -7.98
N LEU A 6 10.16 0.44 -8.46
CA LEU A 6 9.45 0.75 -9.69
C LEU A 6 8.20 1.59 -9.37
N ASP A 7 7.65 2.24 -10.39
CA ASP A 7 6.45 3.09 -10.28
C ASP A 7 6.62 4.24 -9.27
N ALA A 8 7.35 5.27 -9.68
CA ALA A 8 7.66 6.45 -8.85
C ALA A 8 6.42 7.16 -8.30
N GLY A 9 5.29 7.10 -8.99
CA GLY A 9 4.04 7.73 -8.58
C GLY A 9 3.25 6.95 -7.55
N HIS A 10 3.57 5.68 -7.32
CA HIS A 10 2.83 4.82 -6.39
C HIS A 10 3.00 5.27 -4.93
N CYS A 11 1.93 5.25 -4.13
CA CYS A 11 1.97 5.67 -2.72
C CYS A 11 3.04 4.92 -1.89
N LEU A 12 3.28 3.64 -2.17
CA LEU A 12 4.32 2.86 -1.51
C LEU A 12 5.73 3.33 -1.91
N SER A 13 5.92 3.73 -3.16
CA SER A 13 7.22 4.26 -3.62
C SER A 13 7.57 5.55 -2.91
N LEU A 14 6.60 6.45 -2.74
CA LEU A 14 6.77 7.69 -1.98
C LEU A 14 7.02 7.43 -0.49
N ALA A 15 6.31 6.47 0.11
CA ALA A 15 6.53 6.10 1.52
C ALA A 15 7.93 5.49 1.73
N LEU A 16 8.39 4.63 0.82
CA LEU A 16 9.75 4.09 0.86
C LEU A 16 10.82 5.18 0.71
N ALA A 17 10.58 6.19 -0.15
CA ALA A 17 11.49 7.32 -0.29
C ALA A 17 11.58 8.13 1.02
N ARG A 18 10.44 8.42 1.66
CA ARG A 18 10.41 9.09 2.97
C ARG A 18 11.13 8.28 4.06
N GLU A 19 10.91 6.98 4.10
CA GLU A 19 11.54 6.12 5.10
C GLU A 19 13.05 5.96 4.85
N ALA A 20 13.48 5.78 3.60
CA ALA A 20 14.89 5.70 3.23
C ALA A 20 15.65 7.00 3.56
N SER A 21 15.04 8.18 3.34
CA SER A 21 15.65 9.47 3.64
C SER A 21 15.95 9.70 5.13
N ARG A 22 15.30 8.96 6.01
CA ARG A 22 15.54 9.00 7.47
C ARG A 22 16.67 8.08 7.90
N ARG A 23 17.24 7.29 6.98
CA ARG A 23 18.26 6.28 7.26
C ARG A 23 19.54 6.61 6.51
N THR A 24 20.66 6.45 7.19
CA THR A 24 21.99 6.71 6.60
C THR A 24 22.55 5.47 5.88
N ASP A 25 21.99 4.32 6.11
CA ASP A 25 22.43 3.01 5.61
C ASP A 25 21.63 2.49 4.40
N THR A 26 20.65 3.27 3.93
CA THR A 26 19.74 2.89 2.84
C THR A 26 19.69 3.96 1.76
N GLU A 27 20.12 3.61 0.56
CA GLU A 27 19.99 4.41 -0.67
C GLU A 27 18.78 3.89 -1.46
N LEU A 28 17.94 4.78 -1.97
CA LEU A 28 16.81 4.43 -2.81
C LEU A 28 16.95 5.08 -4.18
N VAL A 29 16.84 4.25 -5.22
CA VAL A 29 16.68 4.66 -6.62
C VAL A 29 15.24 4.39 -7.03
N ILE A 30 14.59 5.35 -7.67
CA ILE A 30 13.19 5.25 -8.08
C ILE A 30 13.11 5.37 -9.60
N GLU A 31 12.49 4.35 -10.23
CA GLU A 31 12.21 4.32 -11.66
C GLU A 31 10.76 4.67 -11.96
N GLN A 32 10.53 5.45 -13.02
CA GLN A 32 9.20 5.90 -13.41
C GLN A 32 8.32 4.77 -13.95
N GLY A 33 8.95 3.80 -14.62
CA GLY A 33 8.26 2.69 -15.26
C GLY A 33 8.13 1.45 -14.38
N THR A 34 7.41 0.47 -14.91
CA THR A 34 7.26 -0.86 -14.30
C THR A 34 8.17 -1.92 -14.94
N ALA A 35 8.85 -1.57 -16.04
CA ALA A 35 9.73 -2.48 -16.78
C ALA A 35 11.19 -2.27 -16.34
N ILE A 36 11.90 -3.38 -16.15
CA ILE A 36 13.31 -3.39 -15.79
C ILE A 36 14.09 -4.27 -16.75
N THR A 37 15.33 -3.89 -17.05
CA THR A 37 16.22 -4.67 -17.87
C THR A 37 17.47 -5.10 -17.11
N SER A 38 18.13 -6.18 -17.54
CA SER A 38 19.40 -6.61 -16.95
C SER A 38 20.47 -5.51 -17.06
N ALA A 39 20.47 -4.71 -18.14
CA ALA A 39 21.39 -3.59 -18.30
C ALA A 39 21.17 -2.48 -17.26
N MET A 40 19.91 -2.17 -16.92
CA MET A 40 19.57 -1.23 -15.84
C MET A 40 20.08 -1.75 -14.50
N LEU A 41 19.86 -3.03 -14.19
CA LEU A 41 20.34 -3.65 -12.95
C LEU A 41 21.87 -3.63 -12.87
N GLN A 42 22.58 -3.86 -13.95
CA GLN A 42 24.04 -3.76 -13.99
C GLN A 42 24.54 -2.34 -13.73
N THR A 43 23.85 -1.32 -14.28
CA THR A 43 24.22 0.08 -14.11
C THR A 43 23.91 0.60 -12.70
N ILE A 44 22.71 0.28 -12.19
CA ILE A 44 22.26 0.74 -10.87
C ILE A 44 22.92 -0.07 -9.76
N ALA A 45 23.18 -1.37 -10.00
CA ALA A 45 23.71 -2.33 -9.03
C ALA A 45 22.95 -2.32 -7.69
N PRO A 46 21.62 -2.53 -7.67
CA PRO A 46 20.84 -2.54 -6.44
C PRO A 46 20.99 -3.88 -5.72
N ASP A 47 20.83 -3.86 -4.39
CA ASP A 47 20.75 -5.08 -3.57
C ASP A 47 19.40 -5.78 -3.72
N ALA A 48 18.33 -5.00 -3.92
CA ALA A 48 16.98 -5.50 -4.13
C ALA A 48 16.15 -4.59 -5.06
N VAL A 49 15.22 -5.20 -5.79
CA VAL A 49 14.16 -4.54 -6.57
C VAL A 49 12.84 -4.70 -5.83
N ILE A 50 12.08 -3.62 -5.69
CA ILE A 50 10.75 -3.61 -5.06
C ILE A 50 9.72 -3.24 -6.12
N ILE A 51 8.71 -4.10 -6.29
CA ILE A 51 7.58 -3.89 -7.19
C ILE A 51 6.35 -3.61 -6.32
N PRO A 52 5.74 -2.41 -6.41
CA PRO A 52 4.51 -2.07 -5.71
C PRO A 52 3.32 -2.93 -6.16
N PRO A 53 2.27 -3.06 -5.33
CA PRO A 53 1.09 -3.84 -5.69
C PRO A 53 0.18 -3.05 -6.64
N LEU A 54 -0.60 -3.77 -7.45
CA LEU A 54 -1.85 -3.21 -7.97
C LEU A 54 -2.81 -3.02 -6.81
N ALA A 55 -3.34 -1.79 -6.62
CA ALA A 55 -4.14 -1.48 -5.44
C ALA A 55 -5.49 -2.22 -5.42
N GLN A 56 -6.17 -2.26 -6.57
CA GLN A 56 -7.50 -2.86 -6.71
C GLN A 56 -7.60 -3.66 -8.03
N PRO A 57 -6.87 -4.77 -8.18
CA PRO A 57 -6.84 -5.52 -9.43
C PRO A 57 -8.21 -6.03 -9.89
N LEU A 58 -9.16 -6.31 -8.97
CA LEU A 58 -10.54 -6.66 -9.31
C LEU A 58 -11.34 -5.54 -9.99
N SER A 59 -10.93 -4.29 -9.83
CA SER A 59 -11.58 -3.11 -10.43
C SER A 59 -10.85 -2.59 -11.66
N MET A 60 -9.74 -3.22 -12.06
CA MET A 60 -8.92 -2.81 -13.20
C MET A 60 -9.34 -3.55 -14.48
N ALA A 61 -8.96 -3.00 -15.62
CA ALA A 61 -9.10 -3.73 -16.88
C ALA A 61 -8.19 -4.99 -16.87
N PRO A 62 -8.69 -6.17 -17.31
CA PRO A 62 -7.90 -7.40 -17.32
C PRO A 62 -6.56 -7.30 -18.05
N ALA A 63 -6.51 -6.47 -19.11
CA ALA A 63 -5.28 -6.21 -19.86
C ALA A 63 -4.20 -5.54 -19.00
N ASP A 64 -4.57 -4.59 -18.13
CA ASP A 64 -3.64 -3.88 -17.27
C ASP A 64 -3.08 -4.80 -16.17
N VAL A 65 -3.92 -5.67 -15.61
CA VAL A 65 -3.49 -6.69 -14.63
C VAL A 65 -2.53 -7.68 -15.26
N THR A 66 -2.82 -8.13 -16.49
CA THR A 66 -1.96 -9.03 -17.26
C THR A 66 -0.62 -8.36 -17.59
N ALA A 67 -0.65 -7.09 -18.07
CA ALA A 67 0.56 -6.34 -18.36
C ALA A 67 1.46 -6.16 -17.13
N HIS A 68 0.86 -5.93 -15.95
CA HIS A 68 1.61 -5.88 -14.70
C HIS A 68 2.25 -7.24 -14.37
N ALA A 69 1.51 -8.34 -14.51
CA ALA A 69 2.05 -9.69 -14.29
C ALA A 69 3.23 -10.00 -15.23
N ASP A 70 3.13 -9.61 -16.51
CA ASP A 70 4.19 -9.77 -17.48
C ASP A 70 5.43 -8.93 -17.15
N ALA A 71 5.23 -7.70 -16.65
CA ALA A 71 6.32 -6.86 -16.16
C ALA A 71 7.02 -7.47 -14.94
N VAL A 72 6.27 -8.06 -14.01
CA VAL A 72 6.83 -8.79 -12.85
C VAL A 72 7.64 -9.99 -13.29
N ASP A 73 7.15 -10.75 -14.26
CA ASP A 73 7.88 -11.90 -14.83
C ASP A 73 9.19 -11.46 -15.50
N ALA A 74 9.19 -10.36 -16.24
CA ALA A 74 10.41 -9.80 -16.83
C ALA A 74 11.40 -9.31 -15.74
N CYS A 75 10.90 -8.72 -14.66
CA CYS A 75 11.72 -8.35 -13.51
C CYS A 75 12.33 -9.58 -12.83
N LEU A 76 11.59 -10.68 -12.70
CA LEU A 76 12.11 -11.94 -12.16
C LEU A 76 13.29 -12.42 -12.98
N ASP A 77 13.15 -12.46 -14.30
CA ASP A 77 14.22 -12.93 -15.21
C ASP A 77 15.47 -12.05 -15.07
N ALA A 78 15.30 -10.71 -15.04
CA ALA A 78 16.40 -9.78 -14.86
C ALA A 78 17.08 -9.91 -13.48
N CYS A 79 16.29 -10.00 -12.40
CA CYS A 79 16.81 -10.17 -11.04
C CYS A 79 17.54 -11.50 -10.87
N SER A 80 16.99 -12.58 -11.41
CA SER A 80 17.62 -13.90 -11.35
C SER A 80 18.96 -13.92 -12.09
N ALA A 81 19.03 -13.32 -13.29
CA ALA A 81 20.27 -13.24 -14.07
C ALA A 81 21.37 -12.42 -13.35
N GLN A 82 21.01 -11.40 -12.60
CA GLN A 82 21.94 -10.51 -11.89
C GLN A 82 22.09 -10.84 -10.39
N GLN A 83 21.42 -11.88 -9.90
CA GLN A 83 21.40 -12.29 -8.49
C GLN A 83 20.96 -11.18 -7.52
N VAL A 84 20.07 -10.28 -7.97
CA VAL A 84 19.48 -9.18 -7.20
C VAL A 84 18.20 -9.68 -6.52
N ALA A 85 17.99 -9.37 -5.23
CA ALA A 85 16.79 -9.79 -4.53
C ALA A 85 15.52 -9.16 -5.15
N LEU A 86 14.44 -9.95 -5.23
CA LEU A 86 13.15 -9.51 -5.75
C LEU A 86 12.13 -9.41 -4.61
N VAL A 87 11.54 -8.24 -4.44
CA VAL A 87 10.38 -8.02 -3.56
C VAL A 87 9.18 -7.68 -4.43
N TRP A 88 8.20 -8.55 -4.43
CA TRP A 88 6.93 -8.30 -5.09
C TRP A 88 5.82 -8.13 -4.07
N CYS A 89 5.25 -6.92 -4.02
CA CYS A 89 4.08 -6.63 -3.23
C CYS A 89 2.82 -6.95 -4.04
N VAL A 90 1.84 -7.58 -3.41
CA VAL A 90 0.60 -7.98 -4.10
C VAL A 90 -0.61 -7.80 -3.18
N SER A 91 -1.76 -7.43 -3.77
CA SER A 91 -3.01 -7.18 -3.04
C SER A 91 -3.60 -8.48 -2.46
N ASP A 92 -4.28 -8.36 -1.31
CA ASP A 92 -5.12 -9.40 -0.71
C ASP A 92 -6.30 -9.82 -1.61
N GLN A 93 -6.60 -9.04 -2.66
CA GLN A 93 -7.65 -9.38 -3.63
C GLN A 93 -7.37 -10.65 -4.42
N LEU A 94 -6.16 -11.21 -4.36
CA LEU A 94 -5.90 -12.57 -4.85
C LEU A 94 -6.78 -13.63 -4.16
N TYR A 95 -7.24 -13.37 -2.92
CA TYR A 95 -8.23 -14.17 -2.21
C TYR A 95 -9.63 -13.64 -2.51
N GLU A 96 -10.04 -13.73 -3.77
CA GLU A 96 -11.26 -13.12 -4.30
C GLU A 96 -12.49 -13.37 -3.42
N ASP A 97 -12.74 -14.62 -3.04
CA ASP A 97 -13.90 -15.02 -2.23
C ASP A 97 -13.68 -14.83 -0.72
N GLY A 98 -12.45 -14.50 -0.28
CA GLY A 98 -12.10 -14.44 1.14
C GLY A 98 -12.24 -15.79 1.86
N LEU A 99 -12.09 -15.76 3.18
CA LEU A 99 -12.32 -16.93 4.06
C LEU A 99 -12.96 -16.48 5.38
N GLU A 100 -13.71 -17.39 6.02
CA GLU A 100 -14.28 -17.14 7.35
C GLU A 100 -13.21 -16.95 8.45
N VAL A 101 -12.06 -17.63 8.31
CA VAL A 101 -10.92 -17.54 9.22
C VAL A 101 -9.83 -16.66 8.63
N PRO A 102 -8.92 -16.11 9.45
CA PRO A 102 -7.76 -15.40 8.94
C PRO A 102 -6.92 -16.25 8.00
N ILE A 103 -6.55 -15.68 6.86
CA ILE A 103 -5.83 -16.34 5.77
C ILE A 103 -4.34 -16.35 6.10
N ASP A 104 -3.73 -17.52 6.17
CA ASP A 104 -2.27 -17.65 6.32
C ASP A 104 -1.56 -17.84 4.97
N GLU A 105 -0.22 -17.83 4.98
CA GLU A 105 0.60 -17.91 3.77
C GLU A 105 0.54 -19.28 3.07
N HIS A 106 0.03 -20.33 3.72
CA HIS A 106 -0.13 -21.68 3.16
C HIS A 106 -1.40 -21.81 2.32
N VAL A 107 -2.36 -20.91 2.52
CA VAL A 107 -3.56 -20.87 1.69
C VAL A 107 -3.19 -20.43 0.28
N VAL A 108 -3.41 -21.30 -0.69
CA VAL A 108 -3.17 -21.00 -2.10
C VAL A 108 -4.33 -20.16 -2.63
N PRO A 109 -4.09 -18.95 -3.16
CA PRO A 109 -5.15 -18.19 -3.79
C PRO A 109 -5.72 -18.94 -5.01
N ALA A 110 -7.05 -19.01 -5.12
CA ALA A 110 -7.74 -19.68 -6.22
C ALA A 110 -8.84 -18.78 -6.80
N PRO A 111 -8.50 -17.60 -7.35
CA PRO A 111 -9.50 -16.67 -7.87
C PRO A 111 -10.20 -17.23 -9.12
N ARG A 112 -11.48 -16.84 -9.31
CA ARG A 112 -12.26 -17.16 -10.51
C ARG A 112 -11.90 -16.22 -11.66
N ASP A 113 -11.54 -14.98 -11.32
CA ASP A 113 -11.10 -13.99 -12.29
C ASP A 113 -9.80 -14.45 -12.99
N GLU A 114 -9.77 -14.39 -14.31
CA GLU A 114 -8.64 -14.88 -15.11
C GLU A 114 -7.40 -14.00 -14.97
N SER A 115 -7.56 -12.70 -14.83
CA SER A 115 -6.45 -11.78 -14.64
C SER A 115 -5.80 -11.96 -13.27
N LEU A 116 -6.59 -12.22 -12.23
CA LEU A 116 -6.05 -12.60 -10.92
C LEU A 116 -5.34 -13.95 -10.94
N ARG A 117 -5.84 -14.94 -11.71
CA ARG A 117 -5.12 -16.21 -11.92
C ARG A 117 -3.75 -15.99 -12.55
N ARG A 118 -3.64 -15.02 -13.46
CA ARG A 118 -2.35 -14.65 -14.05
C ARG A 118 -1.35 -14.15 -12.98
N LEU A 119 -1.81 -13.33 -12.02
CA LEU A 119 -0.97 -12.90 -10.88
C LEU A 119 -0.57 -14.09 -9.98
N VAL A 120 -1.48 -15.03 -9.73
CA VAL A 120 -1.16 -16.26 -8.97
C VAL A 120 -0.08 -17.07 -9.67
N GLN A 121 -0.18 -17.26 -11.00
CA GLN A 121 0.84 -17.95 -11.81
C GLN A 121 2.20 -17.26 -11.73
N THR A 122 2.25 -15.93 -11.78
CA THR A 122 3.48 -15.15 -11.56
C THR A 122 4.09 -15.45 -10.18
N GLY A 123 3.28 -15.48 -9.14
CA GLY A 123 3.74 -15.85 -7.78
C GLY A 123 4.28 -17.28 -7.70
N ASP A 124 3.64 -18.24 -8.39
CA ASP A 124 4.12 -19.63 -8.49
C ASP A 124 5.46 -19.70 -9.23
N ARG A 125 5.60 -18.97 -10.32
CA ARG A 125 6.84 -18.87 -11.07
C ARG A 125 7.98 -18.32 -10.23
N ILE A 126 7.76 -17.22 -9.50
CA ILE A 126 8.76 -16.63 -8.60
C ILE A 126 9.23 -17.67 -7.58
N ARG A 127 8.29 -18.34 -6.88
CA ARG A 127 8.61 -19.36 -5.87
C ARG A 127 9.38 -20.56 -6.42
N ALA A 128 9.05 -20.98 -7.64
CA ALA A 128 9.68 -22.13 -8.27
C ALA A 128 11.08 -21.85 -8.83
N GLN A 129 11.33 -20.62 -9.30
CA GLN A 129 12.51 -20.31 -10.11
C GLN A 129 13.57 -19.48 -9.38
N TYR A 130 13.21 -18.74 -8.33
CA TYR A 130 14.16 -17.81 -7.70
C TYR A 130 14.09 -17.82 -6.19
N GLN A 131 15.16 -18.23 -5.52
CA GLN A 131 15.21 -18.34 -4.06
C GLN A 131 15.22 -16.98 -3.37
N ARG A 132 15.93 -15.97 -3.88
CA ARG A 132 16.10 -14.65 -3.25
C ARG A 132 14.90 -13.74 -3.51
N HIS A 133 13.70 -14.16 -3.04
CA HIS A 133 12.48 -13.40 -3.23
C HIS A 133 11.69 -13.19 -1.93
N LEU A 134 10.99 -12.07 -1.86
CA LEU A 134 9.92 -11.82 -0.91
C LEU A 134 8.63 -11.54 -1.69
N ILE A 135 7.62 -12.38 -1.55
CA ILE A 135 6.26 -12.09 -2.01
C ILE A 135 5.48 -11.59 -0.80
N VAL A 136 5.15 -10.28 -0.79
CA VAL A 136 4.47 -9.67 0.34
C VAL A 136 3.03 -9.36 -0.01
N ARG A 137 2.09 -10.16 0.54
CA ARG A 137 0.66 -9.93 0.36
C ARG A 137 0.20 -8.89 1.36
N LEU A 138 -0.43 -7.84 0.84
CA LEU A 138 -0.79 -6.65 1.58
C LEU A 138 -2.30 -6.51 1.70
N GLY A 139 -2.79 -6.11 2.87
CA GLY A 139 -4.13 -5.54 2.99
C GLY A 139 -4.24 -4.22 2.23
N PRO A 140 -5.47 -3.70 2.00
CA PRO A 140 -5.68 -2.46 1.27
C PRO A 140 -4.87 -1.32 1.88
N LEU A 141 -4.01 -0.71 1.04
CA LEU A 141 -3.13 0.38 1.45
C LEU A 141 -3.90 1.69 1.57
N PHE A 142 -3.67 2.44 2.63
CA PHE A 142 -4.12 3.82 2.74
C PHE A 142 -2.94 4.79 2.88
N ALA A 143 -3.05 5.94 2.20
CA ALA A 143 -2.03 6.97 2.10
C ALA A 143 -2.65 8.34 1.83
N LEU A 144 -1.86 9.40 2.00
CA LEU A 144 -2.23 10.78 1.64
C LEU A 144 -1.68 11.22 0.29
N GLU A 145 -0.63 10.56 -0.21
CA GLU A 145 0.10 10.99 -1.41
C GLU A 145 0.31 9.82 -2.37
N GLY A 146 0.48 10.17 -3.64
CA GLY A 146 0.76 9.22 -4.70
C GLY A 146 -0.50 8.65 -5.37
N SER A 147 -0.31 7.83 -6.39
CA SER A 147 -1.38 7.05 -6.98
C SER A 147 -1.92 6.06 -5.96
N HIS A 148 -3.21 5.79 -6.03
CA HIS A 148 -3.91 4.91 -5.09
C HIS A 148 -3.88 5.37 -3.62
N ALA A 149 -3.78 6.70 -3.39
CA ALA A 149 -3.85 7.33 -2.08
C ALA A 149 -5.31 7.36 -1.57
N TRP A 150 -5.87 6.20 -1.30
CA TRP A 150 -7.28 6.00 -0.95
C TRP A 150 -7.76 6.90 0.20
N LEU A 151 -6.96 7.11 1.26
CA LEU A 151 -7.32 7.99 2.37
C LEU A 151 -7.49 9.44 1.90
N ASN A 152 -6.61 9.93 1.03
CA ASN A 152 -6.69 11.28 0.48
C ASN A 152 -7.95 11.48 -0.38
N GLU A 153 -8.32 10.48 -1.17
CA GLU A 153 -9.54 10.51 -1.98
C GLU A 153 -10.77 10.63 -1.07
N ILE A 154 -10.86 9.83 -0.01
CA ILE A 154 -11.94 9.91 0.98
C ILE A 154 -12.00 11.30 1.62
N ILE A 155 -10.87 11.83 2.08
CA ILE A 155 -10.81 13.14 2.74
C ILE A 155 -11.28 14.24 1.79
N ASN A 156 -10.79 14.25 0.56
CA ASN A 156 -11.13 15.27 -0.44
C ASN A 156 -12.63 15.28 -0.76
N SER A 157 -13.24 14.09 -0.97
CA SER A 157 -14.68 13.99 -1.20
C SER A 157 -15.49 14.46 0.01
N LEU A 158 -15.10 14.05 1.22
CA LEU A 158 -15.79 14.49 2.45
C LEU A 158 -15.72 16.02 2.64
N VAL A 159 -14.55 16.62 2.42
CA VAL A 159 -14.34 18.07 2.56
C VAL A 159 -15.05 18.85 1.46
N ALA A 160 -15.23 18.26 0.27
CA ALA A 160 -16.04 18.84 -0.80
C ALA A 160 -17.56 18.76 -0.52
N GLY A 161 -17.98 18.11 0.57
CA GLY A 161 -19.40 17.90 0.89
C GLY A 161 -20.03 16.77 0.07
N GLU A 162 -19.23 15.98 -0.64
CA GLU A 162 -19.71 14.88 -1.47
C GLU A 162 -20.00 13.64 -0.64
N ALA A 163 -21.06 12.90 -1.03
CA ALA A 163 -21.37 11.62 -0.38
C ALA A 163 -20.37 10.54 -0.81
N VAL A 164 -19.73 9.89 0.18
CA VAL A 164 -18.82 8.77 -0.06
C VAL A 164 -19.56 7.45 0.14
N ARG A 165 -19.64 6.63 -0.92
CA ARG A 165 -20.23 5.30 -0.85
C ARG A 165 -19.18 4.27 -0.49
N ALA A 166 -19.43 3.46 0.55
CA ALA A 166 -18.48 2.48 1.04
C ALA A 166 -19.16 1.15 1.39
N ALA A 167 -18.50 0.04 1.05
CA ALA A 167 -19.01 -1.30 1.27
C ALA A 167 -19.08 -1.63 2.79
N GLU A 168 -20.22 -2.16 3.24
CA GLU A 168 -20.38 -2.63 4.62
C GLU A 168 -20.17 -4.15 4.77
N ASP A 169 -20.20 -4.87 3.68
CA ASP A 169 -20.14 -6.33 3.62
C ASP A 169 -18.78 -6.90 3.18
N VAL A 170 -17.81 -6.03 2.89
CA VAL A 170 -16.43 -6.41 2.59
C VAL A 170 -15.54 -6.07 3.78
N ILE A 171 -15.01 -7.10 4.43
CA ILE A 171 -14.16 -6.98 5.63
C ILE A 171 -12.70 -7.21 5.26
N PHE A 172 -11.83 -6.30 5.63
CA PHE A 172 -10.39 -6.34 5.38
C PHE A 172 -9.61 -5.65 6.51
N CYS A 173 -8.29 -5.71 6.47
CA CYS A 173 -7.41 -4.98 7.39
C CYS A 173 -6.79 -3.78 6.69
N PRO A 174 -7.25 -2.53 6.94
CA PRO A 174 -6.62 -1.33 6.39
C PRO A 174 -5.16 -1.27 6.78
N THR A 175 -4.29 -0.97 5.83
CA THR A 175 -2.85 -1.07 6.00
C THR A 175 -2.18 0.26 5.68
N SER A 176 -1.46 0.83 6.66
CA SER A 176 -0.69 2.06 6.47
C SER A 176 0.48 1.84 5.52
N VAL A 177 0.58 2.65 4.49
CA VAL A 177 1.69 2.60 3.55
C VAL A 177 3.04 2.86 4.22
N ASP A 178 3.08 3.74 5.23
CA ASP A 178 4.30 4.03 5.99
C ASP A 178 4.74 2.83 6.85
N ALA A 179 3.77 2.09 7.44
CA ALA A 179 4.05 0.86 8.17
C ALA A 179 4.64 -0.23 7.24
N VAL A 180 4.11 -0.35 6.02
CA VAL A 180 4.64 -1.28 5.00
C VAL A 180 6.05 -0.88 4.58
N ALA A 181 6.30 0.39 4.28
CA ALA A 181 7.62 0.88 3.90
C ALA A 181 8.68 0.58 4.97
N MET A 182 8.36 0.87 6.23
CA MET A 182 9.24 0.56 7.38
C MET A 182 9.52 -0.93 7.49
N ALA A 183 8.48 -1.77 7.36
CA ALA A 183 8.61 -3.22 7.44
C ALA A 183 9.46 -3.79 6.31
N LEU A 184 9.24 -3.39 5.05
CA LEU A 184 10.00 -3.86 3.89
C LEU A 184 11.49 -3.53 4.01
N ILE A 185 11.84 -2.30 4.41
CA ILE A 185 13.24 -1.93 4.62
C ILE A 185 13.86 -2.77 5.75
N GLY A 186 13.15 -2.95 6.87
CA GLY A 186 13.63 -3.78 7.99
C GLY A 186 13.82 -5.25 7.60
N MET A 187 12.91 -5.83 6.82
CA MET A 187 13.04 -7.20 6.30
C MET A 187 14.27 -7.34 5.38
N LEU A 188 14.46 -6.39 4.46
CA LEU A 188 15.61 -6.40 3.54
C LEU A 188 16.94 -6.19 4.26
N GLN A 189 17.00 -5.35 5.29
CA GLN A 189 18.19 -5.21 6.14
C GLN A 189 18.56 -6.52 6.83
N GLN A 190 17.57 -7.26 7.36
CA GLN A 190 17.83 -8.58 7.97
C GLN A 190 18.32 -9.58 6.92
N GLN A 191 17.77 -9.56 5.70
CA GLN A 191 18.29 -10.39 4.60
C GLN A 191 19.74 -10.04 4.24
N ALA A 192 20.07 -8.74 4.17
CA ALA A 192 21.42 -8.27 3.92
C ALA A 192 22.41 -8.69 5.03
N CYS A 193 21.93 -8.84 6.27
CA CYS A 193 22.68 -9.39 7.40
C CYS A 193 22.72 -10.93 7.43
N GLY A 194 22.20 -11.63 6.42
CA GLY A 194 22.31 -13.08 6.28
C GLY A 194 21.16 -13.88 6.91
N ALA A 195 20.00 -13.28 7.18
CA ALA A 195 18.85 -14.00 7.75
C ALA A 195 18.37 -15.18 6.88
N ASN A 196 18.50 -15.08 5.56
CA ASN A 196 18.13 -16.12 4.57
C ASN A 196 16.68 -16.65 4.73
N THR A 197 15.76 -15.76 5.08
CA THR A 197 14.35 -16.04 5.34
C THR A 197 13.46 -15.61 4.17
N TRP A 198 13.79 -16.11 2.98
CA TRP A 198 13.06 -15.83 1.73
C TRP A 198 11.70 -16.52 1.69
N GLY A 199 10.78 -16.02 0.85
CA GLY A 199 9.47 -16.64 0.63
C GLY A 199 8.30 -15.66 0.69
N ALA A 200 7.09 -16.20 0.92
CA ALA A 200 5.85 -15.42 1.00
C ALA A 200 5.53 -15.01 2.43
N TYR A 201 5.06 -13.77 2.59
CA TYR A 201 4.65 -13.17 3.87
C TYR A 201 3.38 -12.36 3.72
N HIS A 202 2.59 -12.28 4.78
CA HIS A 202 1.45 -11.39 4.88
C HIS A 202 1.81 -10.18 5.73
N LEU A 203 1.36 -9.00 5.30
CA LEU A 203 1.54 -7.76 6.05
C LEU A 203 0.29 -6.89 5.91
N ALA A 204 -0.43 -6.72 7.00
CA ALA A 204 -1.67 -5.95 7.06
C ALA A 204 -1.78 -5.24 8.41
N GLY A 205 -2.65 -4.23 8.50
CA GLY A 205 -2.97 -3.59 9.77
C GLY A 205 -3.71 -4.53 10.71
N THR A 206 -3.85 -4.15 11.96
CA THR A 206 -4.72 -4.84 12.92
C THR A 206 -6.17 -4.38 12.77
N GLU A 207 -7.10 -5.09 13.41
CA GLU A 207 -8.52 -4.74 13.53
C GLU A 207 -9.27 -4.79 12.18
N PRO A 208 -9.78 -5.95 11.78
CA PRO A 208 -10.58 -6.07 10.57
C PRO A 208 -11.84 -5.20 10.62
N VAL A 209 -12.09 -4.46 9.54
CA VAL A 209 -13.24 -3.57 9.42
C VAL A 209 -13.80 -3.58 7.99
N SER A 210 -15.04 -3.09 7.84
CA SER A 210 -15.59 -2.78 6.52
C SER A 210 -15.08 -1.43 6.01
N ALA A 211 -15.13 -1.24 4.69
CA ALA A 211 -14.84 0.06 4.08
C ALA A 211 -15.76 1.15 4.63
N PHE A 212 -17.04 0.84 4.88
CA PHE A 212 -17.98 1.75 5.50
C PHE A 212 -17.55 2.17 6.91
N THR A 213 -17.13 1.21 7.76
CA THR A 213 -16.65 1.52 9.12
C THR A 213 -15.36 2.34 9.07
N PHE A 214 -14.42 2.01 8.18
CA PHE A 214 -13.19 2.78 8.00
C PHE A 214 -13.50 4.22 7.60
N THR A 215 -14.29 4.42 6.55
CA THR A 215 -14.64 5.75 6.03
C THR A 215 -15.43 6.59 7.05
N SER A 216 -16.36 5.97 7.79
CA SER A 216 -17.12 6.63 8.86
C SER A 216 -16.22 7.11 9.99
N MET A 217 -15.21 6.31 10.35
CA MET A 217 -14.23 6.70 11.37
C MET A 217 -13.34 7.85 10.87
N VAL A 218 -12.87 7.79 9.62
CA VAL A 218 -12.11 8.88 8.99
C VAL A 218 -12.92 10.19 9.03
N ARG A 219 -14.21 10.14 8.63
CA ARG A 219 -15.10 11.30 8.71
C ARG A 219 -15.21 11.86 10.12
N THR A 220 -15.42 10.99 11.11
CA THR A 220 -15.57 11.41 12.54
C THR A 220 -14.29 12.06 13.06
N GLN A 221 -13.12 11.45 12.81
CA GLN A 221 -11.83 12.02 13.22
C GLN A 221 -11.55 13.35 12.50
N LEU A 222 -11.81 13.42 11.19
CA LEU A 222 -11.63 14.64 10.41
C LEU A 222 -12.49 15.78 10.95
N LEU A 223 -13.77 15.50 11.27
CA LEU A 223 -14.66 16.49 11.87
C LEU A 223 -14.11 17.00 13.20
N THR A 224 -13.69 16.09 14.10
CA THR A 224 -13.09 16.44 15.39
C THR A 224 -11.85 17.32 15.23
N HIS A 225 -10.97 17.02 14.26
CA HIS A 225 -9.77 17.81 14.00
C HIS A 225 -10.11 19.21 13.47
N LEU A 226 -11.10 19.34 12.59
CA LEU A 226 -11.51 20.63 12.02
C LEU A 226 -12.22 21.50 13.05
N GLU A 227 -13.15 20.93 13.83
CA GLU A 227 -13.85 21.62 14.95
C GLU A 227 -12.86 22.08 16.01
N GLY A 228 -11.91 21.24 16.42
CA GLY A 228 -10.85 21.58 17.37
C GLY A 228 -9.98 22.77 16.93
N ARG A 229 -10.01 23.12 15.64
CA ARG A 229 -9.33 24.28 15.03
C ARG A 229 -10.27 25.46 14.75
N GLY A 230 -11.53 25.37 15.15
CA GLY A 230 -12.53 26.40 14.93
C GLY A 230 -12.98 26.53 13.46
N GLU A 231 -12.78 25.48 12.65
CA GLU A 231 -13.29 25.43 11.27
C GLU A 231 -14.71 24.85 11.29
N GLU A 232 -15.69 25.64 10.87
CA GLU A 232 -17.04 25.16 10.57
C GLU A 232 -17.06 24.57 9.16
N VAL A 233 -17.05 23.23 9.04
CA VAL A 233 -17.08 22.52 7.77
C VAL A 233 -18.20 21.50 7.78
N ALA A 234 -19.10 21.61 6.81
CA ALA A 234 -20.09 20.57 6.53
C ALA A 234 -19.44 19.46 5.70
N LEU A 235 -19.03 18.37 6.36
CA LEU A 235 -18.48 17.20 5.68
C LEU A 235 -19.57 16.38 5.00
N GLY A 236 -19.25 15.84 3.84
CA GLY A 236 -20.09 14.88 3.11
C GLY A 236 -20.51 13.69 3.97
N GLU A 237 -21.57 13.01 3.57
CA GLU A 237 -22.10 11.83 4.26
C GLU A 237 -21.39 10.55 3.81
N VAL A 238 -21.30 9.56 4.71
CA VAL A 238 -20.86 8.21 4.36
C VAL A 238 -22.10 7.33 4.18
N GLN A 239 -22.27 6.80 2.98
CA GLN A 239 -23.40 5.96 2.61
C GLN A 239 -22.97 4.49 2.50
N SER A 240 -23.75 3.60 3.13
CA SER A 240 -23.49 2.17 3.05
C SER A 240 -23.82 1.62 1.66
N LEU A 241 -22.93 0.78 1.15
CA LEU A 241 -23.10 0.02 -0.07
C LEU A 241 -22.98 -1.50 0.24
N LYS A 242 -23.91 -2.30 -0.25
CA LYS A 242 -23.85 -3.78 -0.18
C LYS A 242 -23.46 -4.33 -1.53
N HIS A 243 -22.40 -5.13 -1.56
CA HIS A 243 -21.92 -5.81 -2.77
C HIS A 243 -22.38 -7.28 -2.81
N HIS A 244 -22.56 -7.92 -1.65
CA HIS A 244 -22.96 -9.31 -1.52
C HIS A 244 -24.21 -9.41 -0.67
N HIS A 245 -25.24 -10.09 -1.18
CA HIS A 245 -26.53 -10.15 -0.51
C HIS A 245 -26.59 -11.15 0.66
N ASP A 246 -25.79 -12.22 0.64
CA ASP A 246 -25.98 -13.37 1.53
C ASP A 246 -24.83 -13.64 2.53
N ALA A 247 -23.64 -13.11 2.31
CA ALA A 247 -22.49 -13.30 3.22
C ALA A 247 -21.53 -12.12 3.19
N LYS A 248 -20.84 -11.89 4.31
CA LYS A 248 -19.74 -10.90 4.35
C LYS A 248 -18.48 -11.50 3.73
N LEU A 249 -17.95 -10.83 2.72
CA LEU A 249 -16.65 -11.17 2.16
C LEU A 249 -15.55 -10.79 3.15
N ARG A 250 -14.69 -11.73 3.55
CA ARG A 250 -13.63 -11.50 4.55
C ARG A 250 -12.27 -11.81 3.96
N ARG A 251 -11.44 -10.77 3.79
CA ARG A 251 -10.02 -10.86 3.40
C ARG A 251 -9.14 -10.41 4.57
N VAL A 252 -9.04 -11.24 5.59
CA VAL A 252 -8.27 -10.96 6.79
C VAL A 252 -6.99 -11.77 6.75
N LEU A 253 -5.86 -11.12 6.51
CA LEU A 253 -4.55 -11.77 6.43
C LEU A 253 -4.01 -12.07 7.84
N ASN A 254 -3.55 -13.31 8.06
CA ASN A 254 -2.79 -13.67 9.25
C ASN A 254 -1.32 -13.25 9.05
N CYS A 255 -0.84 -12.34 9.88
CA CYS A 255 0.52 -11.79 9.80
C CYS A 255 1.47 -12.38 10.86
N ARG A 256 1.14 -13.56 11.43
CA ARG A 256 1.97 -14.16 12.47
C ARG A 256 3.36 -14.53 11.96
N ARG A 257 3.46 -15.03 10.74
CA ARG A 257 4.74 -15.43 10.15
C ARG A 257 5.73 -14.27 10.03
N VAL A 258 5.30 -13.09 9.58
CA VAL A 258 6.19 -11.93 9.49
C VAL A 258 6.64 -11.45 10.87
N LEU A 259 5.80 -11.60 11.89
CA LEU A 259 6.14 -11.32 13.27
C LEU A 259 7.19 -12.33 13.80
N ASP A 260 6.93 -13.63 13.64
CA ASP A 260 7.79 -14.69 14.18
C ASP A 260 9.18 -14.69 13.51
N VAL A 261 9.26 -14.36 12.21
CA VAL A 261 10.51 -14.41 11.43
C VAL A 261 11.28 -13.10 11.48
N PHE A 262 10.61 -11.96 11.35
CA PHE A 262 11.26 -10.65 11.20
C PHE A 262 11.02 -9.70 12.39
N GLY A 263 10.20 -10.10 13.36
CA GLY A 263 9.81 -9.23 14.46
C GLY A 263 8.93 -8.05 14.02
N VAL A 264 8.29 -8.13 12.85
CA VAL A 264 7.43 -7.07 12.34
C VAL A 264 6.05 -7.16 12.98
N HIS A 265 5.72 -6.15 13.78
CA HIS A 265 4.41 -6.02 14.42
C HIS A 265 3.42 -5.30 13.51
N GLN A 266 2.21 -5.85 13.38
CA GLN A 266 1.10 -5.14 12.76
C GLN A 266 0.82 -3.81 13.47
N LYS A 267 0.48 -2.78 12.71
CA LYS A 267 0.13 -1.47 13.26
C LYS A 267 -1.39 -1.30 13.33
N PRO A 268 -1.92 -0.72 14.43
CA PRO A 268 -3.33 -0.36 14.51
C PRO A 268 -3.66 0.73 13.48
N TRP A 269 -4.52 0.40 12.53
CA TRP A 269 -4.87 1.33 11.45
C TRP A 269 -5.50 2.64 11.95
N ARG A 270 -6.24 2.59 13.08
CA ARG A 270 -6.85 3.79 13.68
C ARG A 270 -5.80 4.82 14.10
N LEU A 271 -4.71 4.37 14.70
CA LEU A 271 -3.61 5.22 15.11
C LEU A 271 -2.88 5.80 13.90
N GLU A 272 -2.61 4.97 12.90
CA GLU A 272 -1.90 5.40 11.69
C GLU A 272 -2.75 6.38 10.86
N ALA A 273 -4.05 6.11 10.70
CA ALA A 273 -4.98 7.03 10.04
C ALA A 273 -5.09 8.36 10.79
N GLY A 274 -5.16 8.34 12.13
CA GLY A 274 -5.16 9.54 12.96
C GLY A 274 -3.92 10.41 12.73
N ARG A 275 -2.72 9.81 12.72
CA ARG A 275 -1.47 10.52 12.42
C ARG A 275 -1.46 11.15 11.03
N MET A 276 -1.98 10.44 10.04
CA MET A 276 -2.10 10.97 8.68
C MET A 276 -3.08 12.14 8.60
N LEU A 277 -4.22 12.06 9.31
CA LEU A 277 -5.18 13.16 9.40
C LEU A 277 -4.58 14.39 10.05
N ASP A 278 -3.83 14.23 11.16
CA ASP A 278 -3.08 15.33 11.79
C ASP A 278 -2.11 16.01 10.82
N ALA A 279 -1.36 15.21 10.05
CA ALA A 279 -0.43 15.72 9.05
C ALA A 279 -1.16 16.47 7.92
N TRP A 280 -2.26 15.91 7.41
CA TRP A 280 -3.08 16.53 6.37
C TRP A 280 -3.63 17.88 6.83
N CYS A 281 -4.20 17.94 8.04
CA CYS A 281 -4.71 19.20 8.62
C CYS A 281 -3.60 20.25 8.77
N SER A 282 -2.41 19.86 9.21
CA SER A 282 -1.28 20.78 9.41
C SER A 282 -0.74 21.36 8.10
N THR A 283 -0.70 20.55 7.04
CA THR A 283 -0.29 21.01 5.70
C THR A 283 -1.27 22.04 5.13
N ARG A 284 -2.57 21.83 5.34
CA ARG A 284 -3.62 22.75 4.87
C ARG A 284 -3.54 24.13 5.54
N GLU A 285 -3.15 24.19 6.81
CA GLU A 285 -2.93 25.46 7.51
C GLU A 285 -1.76 26.25 6.92
N SER A 286 -0.66 25.56 6.62
CA SER A 286 0.53 26.18 6.03
C SER A 286 0.20 26.82 4.67
N SER A 287 -0.62 26.16 3.86
CA SER A 287 -1.04 26.67 2.55
C SER A 287 -1.95 27.90 2.66
N ARG A 288 -2.89 27.92 3.62
CA ARG A 288 -3.78 29.08 3.86
C ARG A 288 -3.06 30.26 4.46
N GLY A 289 -2.03 30.03 5.29
CA GLY A 289 -1.20 31.06 5.89
C GLY A 289 -0.31 31.79 4.87
N SER A 290 0.12 31.12 3.80
CA SER A 290 0.89 31.70 2.71
C SER A 290 0.02 32.60 1.80
N ASP A 291 -1.21 32.21 1.50
CA ASP A 291 -2.13 33.00 0.68
C ASP A 291 -2.57 34.32 1.38
N LYS A 292 -2.74 34.30 2.71
CA LYS A 292 -3.06 35.52 3.47
C LYS A 292 -1.89 36.54 3.49
N ARG A 293 -0.65 36.07 3.45
CA ARG A 293 0.52 37.00 3.41
C ARG A 293 0.74 37.65 2.05
N VAL A 294 0.30 37.01 0.97
CA VAL A 294 0.39 37.58 -0.37
C VAL A 294 -0.70 38.64 -0.63
N SER A 295 -1.86 38.52 0.02
CA SER A 295 -2.95 39.51 -0.11
C SER A 295 -2.71 40.78 0.72
N ASP A 296 -1.94 40.73 1.83
CA ASP A 296 -1.65 41.90 2.67
C ASP A 296 -0.50 42.79 2.16
N THR A 297 0.33 42.30 1.23
CA THR A 297 1.43 43.08 0.62
C THR A 297 1.00 43.86 -0.62
N GLY A 298 -0.25 43.71 -1.08
CA GLY A 298 -0.76 44.39 -2.28
C GLY A 298 -1.53 45.69 -2.04
N ALA A 299 -1.71 46.15 -0.81
CA ALA A 299 -2.45 47.37 -0.46
C ALA A 299 -1.55 48.42 0.22
N SER A 300 -0.57 48.89 -0.50
CA SER A 300 0.20 50.12 -0.13
C SER A 300 0.86 50.68 -1.38
N VAL A 301 0.09 51.40 -2.19
CA VAL A 301 0.57 52.48 -3.06
C VAL A 301 -0.52 53.57 -3.08
#